data_cc3ef8711ba8c72a238d37fa785dd8ff
#
_entry.id   cc3ef8711ba8c72a238d37fa785dd8ff
#
_cell.length_a   1.000
_cell.length_b   1.000
_cell.length_c   1.000
_cell.angle_alpha   90.00
_cell.angle_beta   90.00
_cell.angle_gamma   90.00
#
_symmetry.space_group_name_H-M   'P 1'
#
loop_
_entity.id
_entity.type
_entity.pdbx_description
1 polymer ?
#
loop_
_entity_poly.entity_id
_entity_poly.type
_entity_poly.pdbx_seq_one_letter_code
_entity_poly.pdbx_strand_id
1 'polypeptide(L)'
;MASTANNKHASRSAQTRERFMAAAEQLFAERSVDSVSLNEITVAAGQKNRNALQYHFGNREGLLQAIIDRHAGRVAELRTAFMAADTGRDSTPARAAARGLVMPLAQHIREDGAGSHYVKILSQLAALNNEVVNPASRSGLSFQNEEQLQSVMGAALSHLGS
;
A
#
# COMPACT_ATOMS: atom_id res chain seq x y z
N MET A 1 -34.66 3.19 19.82
CA MET A 1 -34.65 3.72 18.44
C MET A 1 -33.36 4.48 18.04
N ALA A 2 -32.37 4.68 18.92
CA ALA A 2 -31.10 5.38 18.61
C ALA A 2 -30.06 4.53 17.85
N SER A 3 -30.14 3.20 17.92
CA SER A 3 -29.14 2.28 17.35
C SER A 3 -29.11 2.24 15.82
N THR A 4 -30.26 2.36 15.16
CA THR A 4 -30.37 2.28 13.69
C THR A 4 -29.85 3.54 12.97
N ALA A 5 -30.00 4.71 13.55
CA ALA A 5 -29.50 5.97 12.97
C ALA A 5 -27.96 6.03 13.01
N ASN A 6 -27.36 5.59 14.13
CA ASN A 6 -25.91 5.56 14.32
C ASN A 6 -25.23 4.57 13.34
N ASN A 7 -25.85 3.39 13.12
CA ASN A 7 -25.34 2.39 12.18
C ASN A 7 -25.38 2.89 10.72
N LYS A 8 -26.42 3.67 10.34
CA LYS A 8 -26.56 4.26 9.01
C LYS A 8 -25.54 5.38 8.75
N HIS A 9 -25.17 6.15 9.77
CA HIS A 9 -24.11 7.15 9.68
C HIS A 9 -22.72 6.50 9.56
N ALA A 10 -22.42 5.50 10.36
CA ALA A 10 -21.17 4.75 10.27
C ALA A 10 -20.99 4.09 8.89
N SER A 11 -22.05 3.48 8.36
CA SER A 11 -22.03 2.86 7.02
C SER A 11 -21.79 3.88 5.91
N ARG A 12 -22.42 5.07 5.95
CA ARG A 12 -22.18 6.14 4.97
C ARG A 12 -20.76 6.69 5.04
N SER A 13 -20.24 6.87 6.25
CA SER A 13 -18.87 7.31 6.49
C SER A 13 -17.85 6.32 5.91
N ALA A 14 -18.02 5.02 6.17
CA ALA A 14 -17.20 3.96 5.61
C ALA A 14 -17.25 3.95 4.07
N GLN A 15 -18.45 4.06 3.48
CA GLN A 15 -18.61 4.12 2.03
C GLN A 15 -17.93 5.35 1.41
N THR A 16 -18.00 6.49 2.07
CA THR A 16 -17.32 7.71 1.62
C THR A 16 -15.80 7.53 1.67
N ARG A 17 -15.28 6.92 2.73
CA ARG A 17 -13.87 6.60 2.89
C ARG A 17 -13.37 5.68 1.77
N GLU A 18 -14.13 4.62 1.44
CA GLU A 18 -13.81 3.71 0.34
C GLU A 18 -13.76 4.41 -1.02
N ARG A 19 -14.71 5.31 -1.30
CA ARG A 19 -14.71 6.09 -2.54
C ARG A 19 -13.49 6.98 -2.68
N PHE A 20 -13.03 7.60 -1.59
CA PHE A 20 -11.80 8.39 -1.60
C PHE A 20 -10.58 7.53 -1.89
N MET A 21 -10.44 6.39 -1.22
CA MET A 21 -9.32 5.48 -1.44
C MET A 21 -9.30 4.96 -2.89
N ALA A 22 -10.44 4.50 -3.42
CA ALA A 22 -10.51 4.01 -4.80
C ALA A 22 -10.16 5.09 -5.82
N ALA A 23 -10.67 6.33 -5.66
CA ALA A 23 -10.34 7.43 -6.54
C ALA A 23 -8.85 7.83 -6.45
N ALA A 24 -8.28 7.84 -5.24
CA ALA A 24 -6.88 8.14 -5.03
C ALA A 24 -5.97 7.07 -5.61
N GLU A 25 -6.27 5.78 -5.40
CA GLU A 25 -5.52 4.67 -5.98
C GLU A 25 -5.42 4.77 -7.50
N GLN A 26 -6.54 5.01 -8.16
CA GLN A 26 -6.57 5.17 -9.60
C GLN A 26 -5.72 6.36 -10.05
N LEU A 27 -5.96 7.54 -9.50
CA LEU A 27 -5.24 8.76 -9.89
C LEU A 27 -3.74 8.68 -9.62
N PHE A 28 -3.34 8.16 -8.46
CA PHE A 28 -1.92 7.98 -8.11
C PHE A 28 -1.22 6.95 -9.00
N ALA A 29 -1.93 5.89 -9.42
CA ALA A 29 -1.38 4.88 -10.31
C ALA A 29 -1.27 5.35 -11.78
N GLU A 30 -2.17 6.23 -12.22
CA GLU A 30 -2.16 6.81 -13.57
C GLU A 30 -1.16 7.95 -13.70
N ARG A 31 -0.91 8.66 -12.60
CA ARG A 31 -0.07 9.85 -12.54
C ARG A 31 1.00 9.68 -11.44
N SER A 32 1.59 10.76 -10.99
CA SER A 32 2.50 10.72 -9.84
C SER A 32 1.72 11.03 -8.55
N VAL A 33 2.08 10.36 -7.45
CA VAL A 33 1.54 10.64 -6.11
C VAL A 33 1.61 12.13 -5.77
N ASP A 34 2.68 12.82 -6.20
CA ASP A 34 2.88 14.25 -5.92
C ASP A 34 2.12 15.17 -6.88
N SER A 35 1.79 14.71 -8.09
CA SER A 35 1.12 15.53 -9.10
C SER A 35 -0.39 15.64 -8.92
N VAL A 36 -1.01 14.72 -8.18
CA VAL A 36 -2.47 14.68 -7.96
C VAL A 36 -2.83 15.53 -6.75
N SER A 37 -3.72 16.49 -6.90
CA SER A 37 -4.20 17.31 -5.79
C SER A 37 -5.31 16.60 -5.00
N LEU A 38 -5.44 16.94 -3.69
CA LEU A 38 -6.54 16.43 -2.85
C LEU A 38 -7.92 16.87 -3.37
N ASN A 39 -7.98 18.00 -4.09
CA ASN A 39 -9.22 18.46 -4.70
C ASN A 39 -9.63 17.58 -5.89
N GLU A 40 -8.69 17.17 -6.75
CA GLU A 40 -8.96 16.22 -7.85
C GLU A 40 -9.49 14.89 -7.31
N ILE A 41 -8.87 14.36 -6.23
CA ILE A 41 -9.34 13.15 -5.56
C ILE A 41 -10.77 13.35 -5.03
N THR A 42 -11.08 14.50 -4.43
CA THR A 42 -12.40 14.81 -3.90
C THR A 42 -13.46 14.82 -5.00
N VAL A 43 -13.15 15.42 -6.13
CA VAL A 43 -14.05 15.44 -7.31
C VAL A 43 -14.22 14.03 -7.88
N ALA A 44 -13.13 13.29 -8.08
CA ALA A 44 -13.16 11.92 -8.60
C ALA A 44 -13.95 10.95 -7.69
N ALA A 45 -13.88 11.15 -6.36
CA ALA A 45 -14.67 10.40 -5.39
C ALA A 45 -16.17 10.77 -5.38
N GLY A 46 -16.61 11.72 -6.23
CA GLY A 46 -17.99 12.20 -6.28
C GLY A 46 -18.40 12.99 -5.03
N GLN A 47 -17.45 13.59 -4.32
CA GLN A 47 -17.70 14.34 -3.09
C GLN A 47 -17.77 15.85 -3.38
N LYS A 48 -18.75 16.51 -2.79
CA LYS A 48 -18.94 17.97 -2.91
C LYS A 48 -18.23 18.74 -1.80
N ASN A 49 -18.05 18.10 -0.64
CA ASN A 49 -17.42 18.73 0.52
C ASN A 49 -15.90 18.57 0.44
N ARG A 50 -15.19 19.66 0.20
CA ARG A 50 -13.71 19.71 0.13
C ARG A 50 -13.02 19.29 1.44
N ASN A 51 -13.68 19.47 2.58
CA ASN A 51 -13.14 19.11 3.88
C ASN A 51 -13.37 17.63 4.24
N ALA A 52 -14.16 16.88 3.45
CA ALA A 52 -14.47 15.49 3.74
C ALA A 52 -13.21 14.61 3.70
N LEU A 53 -12.31 14.82 2.74
CA LEU A 53 -11.04 14.09 2.67
C LEU A 53 -10.17 14.34 3.91
N GLN A 54 -10.04 15.61 4.31
CA GLN A 54 -9.28 15.97 5.51
C GLN A 54 -9.91 15.38 6.78
N TYR A 55 -11.23 15.31 6.86
CA TYR A 55 -11.93 14.67 7.98
C TYR A 55 -11.62 13.18 8.09
N HIS A 56 -11.55 12.45 6.95
CA HIS A 56 -11.33 11.01 6.93
C HIS A 56 -9.87 10.59 7.05
N PHE A 57 -8.93 11.39 6.56
CA PHE A 57 -7.52 11.00 6.39
C PHE A 57 -6.52 12.02 6.94
N GLY A 58 -6.96 13.20 7.35
CA GLY A 58 -6.11 14.29 7.81
C GLY A 58 -5.39 15.01 6.66
N ASN A 59 -4.55 14.29 5.94
CA ASN A 59 -3.71 14.82 4.86
C ASN A 59 -3.45 13.76 3.77
N ARG A 60 -2.54 14.05 2.84
CA ARG A 60 -2.12 13.14 1.77
C ARG A 60 -1.44 11.88 2.33
N GLU A 61 -0.57 12.05 3.31
CA GLU A 61 0.15 10.95 3.95
C GLU A 61 -0.80 9.99 4.64
N GLY A 62 -1.81 10.49 5.35
CA GLY A 62 -2.85 9.67 5.97
C GLY A 62 -3.72 8.93 4.94
N LEU A 63 -3.98 9.51 3.77
CA LEU A 63 -4.65 8.83 2.67
C LEU A 63 -3.77 7.73 2.05
N LEU A 64 -2.49 8.01 1.82
CA LEU A 64 -1.53 7.02 1.33
C LEU A 64 -1.37 5.86 2.32
N GLN A 65 -1.25 6.15 3.62
CA GLN A 65 -1.19 5.12 4.66
C GLN A 65 -2.44 4.24 4.64
N ALA A 66 -3.63 4.82 4.51
CA ALA A 66 -4.87 4.06 4.43
C ALA A 66 -4.94 3.14 3.19
N ILE A 67 -4.37 3.57 2.06
CA ILE A 67 -4.23 2.75 0.85
C ILE A 67 -3.24 1.60 1.10
N ILE A 68 -2.08 1.87 1.70
CA ILE A 68 -1.09 0.85 2.06
C ILE A 68 -1.73 -0.19 2.97
N ASP A 69 -2.38 0.23 4.05
CA ASP A 69 -3.00 -0.65 5.04
C ASP A 69 -4.09 -1.55 4.45
N ARG A 70 -4.84 -1.05 3.48
CA ARG A 70 -5.88 -1.80 2.76
C ARG A 70 -5.34 -3.05 2.08
N HIS A 71 -4.17 -2.98 1.48
CA HIS A 71 -3.55 -4.07 0.72
C HIS A 71 -2.56 -4.89 1.55
N ALA A 72 -1.94 -4.28 2.56
CA ALA A 72 -0.83 -4.86 3.31
C ALA A 72 -1.18 -6.20 3.96
N GLY A 73 -2.38 -6.35 4.52
CA GLY A 73 -2.83 -7.58 5.15
C GLY A 73 -2.82 -8.77 4.17
N ARG A 74 -3.41 -8.57 2.97
CA ARG A 74 -3.44 -9.64 1.95
C ARG A 74 -2.05 -9.98 1.42
N VAL A 75 -1.22 -8.99 1.19
CA VAL A 75 0.17 -9.20 0.75
C VAL A 75 0.97 -9.95 1.80
N ALA A 76 0.77 -9.67 3.09
CA ALA A 76 1.42 -10.38 4.20
C ALA A 76 0.99 -11.87 4.27
N GLU A 77 -0.31 -12.17 4.11
CA GLU A 77 -0.82 -13.53 4.03
C GLU A 77 -0.18 -14.30 2.87
N LEU A 78 -0.16 -13.70 1.69
CA LEU A 78 0.47 -14.30 0.50
C LEU A 78 1.96 -14.54 0.72
N ARG A 79 2.68 -13.59 1.33
CA ARG A 79 4.10 -13.75 1.67
C ARG A 79 4.32 -14.95 2.59
N THR A 80 3.54 -15.06 3.65
CA THR A 80 3.62 -16.19 4.57
C THR A 80 3.39 -17.51 3.84
N ALA A 81 2.39 -17.58 2.96
CA ALA A 81 2.10 -18.78 2.17
C ALA A 81 3.25 -19.14 1.22
N PHE A 82 3.83 -18.18 0.49
CA PHE A 82 4.95 -18.43 -0.41
C PHE A 82 6.22 -18.84 0.32
N MET A 83 6.48 -18.26 1.50
CA MET A 83 7.63 -18.64 2.33
C MET A 83 7.46 -20.03 2.93
N ALA A 84 6.27 -20.39 3.40
CA ALA A 84 5.97 -21.74 3.92
C ALA A 84 6.05 -22.83 2.85
N ALA A 85 5.73 -22.51 1.60
CA ALA A 85 5.83 -23.45 0.48
C ALA A 85 7.28 -23.70 0.00
N ASP A 86 8.24 -22.90 0.47
CA ASP A 86 9.66 -23.08 0.13
C ASP A 86 10.27 -24.22 0.94
N THR A 87 10.45 -25.39 0.31
CA THR A 87 11.03 -26.58 0.95
C THR A 87 12.56 -26.50 1.15
N GLY A 88 13.19 -25.42 0.72
CA GLY A 88 14.63 -25.18 0.88
C GLY A 88 15.56 -26.04 0.00
N ARG A 89 15.03 -27.05 -0.72
CA ARG A 89 15.86 -28.01 -1.45
C ARG A 89 16.66 -27.42 -2.61
N ASP A 90 16.14 -26.34 -3.24
CA ASP A 90 16.80 -25.63 -4.36
C ASP A 90 16.80 -24.11 -4.16
N SER A 91 16.62 -23.65 -2.92
CA SER A 91 16.45 -22.22 -2.65
C SER A 91 17.81 -21.57 -2.41
N THR A 92 18.26 -20.81 -3.39
CA THR A 92 19.32 -19.82 -3.14
C THR A 92 18.73 -18.62 -2.38
N PRO A 93 19.52 -17.85 -1.60
CA PRO A 93 19.05 -16.64 -0.91
C PRO A 93 18.31 -15.67 -1.85
N ALA A 94 18.79 -15.51 -3.08
CA ALA A 94 18.15 -14.67 -4.09
C ALA A 94 16.77 -15.20 -4.50
N ARG A 95 16.58 -16.52 -4.62
CA ARG A 95 15.27 -17.13 -4.88
C ARG A 95 14.31 -16.95 -3.70
N ALA A 96 14.79 -17.16 -2.48
CA ALA A 96 13.99 -16.95 -1.28
C ALA A 96 13.52 -15.49 -1.19
N ALA A 97 14.41 -14.52 -1.46
CA ALA A 97 14.07 -13.10 -1.51
C ALA A 97 13.03 -12.80 -2.61
N ALA A 98 13.21 -13.33 -3.81
CA ALA A 98 12.23 -13.16 -4.90
C ALA A 98 10.85 -13.71 -4.53
N ARG A 99 10.77 -14.88 -3.88
CA ARG A 99 9.51 -15.46 -3.41
C ARG A 99 8.87 -14.61 -2.32
N GLY A 100 9.64 -14.12 -1.35
CA GLY A 100 9.12 -13.30 -0.25
C GLY A 100 8.73 -11.87 -0.65
N LEU A 101 9.38 -11.29 -1.65
CA LEU A 101 9.17 -9.90 -2.05
C LEU A 101 8.30 -9.76 -3.30
N VAL A 102 8.58 -10.53 -4.34
CA VAL A 102 7.96 -10.35 -5.66
C VAL A 102 6.69 -11.19 -5.83
N MET A 103 6.74 -12.46 -5.45
CA MET A 103 5.61 -13.37 -5.69
C MET A 103 4.31 -12.95 -5.00
N PRO A 104 4.30 -12.45 -3.73
CA PRO A 104 3.09 -11.95 -3.08
C PRO A 104 2.46 -10.80 -3.84
N LEU A 105 3.25 -9.85 -4.32
CA LEU A 105 2.77 -8.70 -5.09
C LEU A 105 2.22 -9.14 -6.46
N ALA A 106 2.93 -10.03 -7.16
CA ALA A 106 2.48 -10.58 -8.43
C ALA A 106 1.18 -11.38 -8.30
N GLN A 107 1.00 -12.11 -7.20
CA GLN A 107 -0.26 -12.81 -6.91
C GLN A 107 -1.38 -11.84 -6.58
N HIS A 108 -1.10 -10.82 -5.76
CA HIS A 108 -2.07 -9.79 -5.41
C HIS A 108 -2.60 -9.03 -6.63
N ILE A 109 -1.74 -8.72 -7.61
CA ILE A 109 -2.16 -8.12 -8.90
C ILE A 109 -3.17 -9.01 -9.64
N ARG A 110 -3.00 -10.34 -9.56
CA ARG A 110 -3.89 -11.29 -10.25
C ARG A 110 -5.24 -11.47 -9.56
N GLU A 111 -5.26 -11.33 -8.24
CA GLU A 111 -6.47 -11.53 -7.43
C GLU A 111 -7.36 -10.29 -7.39
N ASP A 112 -6.75 -9.10 -7.41
CA ASP A 112 -7.45 -7.84 -7.26
C ASP A 112 -7.00 -6.85 -8.35
N GLY A 113 -7.94 -6.33 -9.12
CA GLY A 113 -7.66 -5.30 -10.13
C GLY A 113 -7.00 -4.04 -9.55
N ALA A 114 -7.28 -3.68 -8.30
CA ALA A 114 -6.64 -2.60 -7.58
C ALA A 114 -5.19 -2.93 -7.16
N GLY A 115 -4.82 -4.21 -7.12
CA GLY A 115 -3.46 -4.64 -6.79
C GLY A 115 -2.40 -4.06 -7.73
N SER A 116 -2.75 -3.85 -9.00
CA SER A 116 -1.84 -3.20 -9.97
C SER A 116 -1.61 -1.72 -9.65
N HIS A 117 -2.64 -1.00 -9.17
CA HIS A 117 -2.54 0.39 -8.72
C HIS A 117 -1.65 0.47 -7.47
N TYR A 118 -1.90 -0.42 -6.52
CA TYR A 118 -1.09 -0.51 -5.30
C TYR A 118 0.40 -0.71 -5.59
N VAL A 119 0.76 -1.66 -6.47
CA VAL A 119 2.18 -1.90 -6.83
C VAL A 119 2.81 -0.70 -7.53
N LYS A 120 2.08 0.01 -8.39
CA LYS A 120 2.55 1.26 -9.00
C LYS A 120 2.79 2.36 -7.95
N ILE A 121 1.88 2.50 -6.98
CA ILE A 121 2.04 3.44 -5.87
C ILE A 121 3.27 3.06 -5.03
N LEU A 122 3.44 1.79 -4.67
CA LEU A 122 4.62 1.32 -3.93
C LEU A 122 5.93 1.62 -4.68
N SER A 123 5.98 1.42 -6.00
CA SER A 123 7.17 1.71 -6.80
C SER A 123 7.52 3.21 -6.79
N GLN A 124 6.52 4.08 -6.84
CA GLN A 124 6.73 5.53 -6.72
C GLN A 124 7.23 5.89 -5.32
N LEU A 125 6.63 5.35 -4.27
CA LEU A 125 7.04 5.61 -2.89
C LEU A 125 8.47 5.11 -2.63
N ALA A 126 8.84 3.94 -3.15
CA ALA A 126 10.19 3.42 -3.05
C ALA A 126 11.21 4.34 -3.75
N ALA A 127 10.88 4.87 -4.92
CA ALA A 127 11.73 5.83 -5.62
C ALA A 127 11.85 7.18 -4.89
N LEU A 128 10.76 7.64 -4.28
CA LEU A 128 10.73 8.91 -3.53
C LEU A 128 11.39 8.80 -2.14
N ASN A 129 11.37 7.60 -1.53
CA ASN A 129 11.93 7.34 -0.21
C ASN A 129 13.38 6.83 -0.25
N ASN A 130 14.00 6.80 -1.41
CA ASN A 130 15.41 6.46 -1.52
C ASN A 130 16.27 7.63 -1.02
N GLU A 131 16.87 7.49 0.15
CA GLU A 131 17.69 8.53 0.78
C GLU A 131 18.87 8.99 -0.08
N VAL A 132 19.36 8.12 -0.98
CA VAL A 132 20.44 8.46 -1.92
C VAL A 132 19.93 9.37 -3.03
N VAL A 133 18.67 9.20 -3.48
CA VAL A 133 18.08 9.96 -4.59
C VAL A 133 17.24 11.14 -4.08
N ASN A 134 16.62 11.00 -2.91
CA ASN A 134 15.76 12.01 -2.31
C ASN A 134 15.98 12.11 -0.80
N PRO A 135 16.89 12.96 -0.33
CA PRO A 135 17.16 13.15 1.10
C PRO A 135 15.98 13.75 1.89
N ALA A 136 14.94 14.26 1.23
CA ALA A 136 13.70 14.72 1.85
C ALA A 136 12.64 13.62 1.92
N SER A 137 13.05 12.37 2.11
CA SER A 137 12.16 11.18 2.10
C SER A 137 10.96 11.35 3.04
N ARG A 138 9.81 10.81 2.63
CA ARG A 138 8.55 10.81 3.41
C ARG A 138 8.65 9.82 4.58
N SER A 139 9.28 10.23 5.67
CA SER A 139 9.54 9.42 6.86
C SER A 139 8.28 9.06 7.68
N GLY A 140 7.09 9.46 7.24
CA GLY A 140 5.84 9.27 7.99
C GLY A 140 4.99 8.07 7.58
N LEU A 141 5.38 7.31 6.54
CA LEU A 141 4.66 6.11 6.12
C LEU A 141 5.22 4.86 6.79
N SER A 142 4.34 4.04 7.36
CA SER A 142 4.69 2.78 7.98
C SER A 142 4.25 1.62 7.07
N PHE A 143 5.13 0.65 6.87
CA PHE A 143 4.82 -0.56 6.12
C PHE A 143 4.68 -1.73 7.09
N GLN A 144 3.50 -2.38 7.10
CA GLN A 144 3.30 -3.57 7.90
C GLN A 144 4.32 -4.65 7.48
N ASN A 145 4.95 -5.29 8.47
CA ASN A 145 6.00 -6.31 8.30
C ASN A 145 7.35 -5.78 7.78
N GLU A 146 7.70 -4.55 8.09
CA GLU A 146 9.02 -3.98 7.78
C GLU A 146 10.16 -4.85 8.32
N GLU A 147 10.04 -5.37 9.55
CA GLU A 147 11.00 -6.32 10.14
C GLU A 147 11.13 -7.61 9.32
N GLN A 148 10.01 -8.15 8.80
CA GLN A 148 10.03 -9.35 7.96
C GLN A 148 10.68 -9.07 6.60
N LEU A 149 10.44 -7.89 6.02
CA LEU A 149 11.09 -7.45 4.80
C LEU A 149 12.59 -7.27 5.00
N GLN A 150 13.00 -6.61 6.09
CA GLN A 150 14.40 -6.43 6.45
C GLN A 150 15.12 -7.78 6.70
N SER A 151 14.44 -8.73 7.34
CA SER A 151 14.97 -10.08 7.56
C SER A 151 15.21 -10.82 6.23
N VAL A 152 14.24 -10.80 5.32
CA VAL A 152 14.35 -11.45 3.99
C VAL A 152 15.44 -10.78 3.14
N MET A 153 15.52 -9.45 3.15
CA MET A 153 16.56 -8.71 2.42
C MET A 153 17.93 -8.90 3.05
N GLY A 154 18.03 -8.87 4.38
CA GLY A 154 19.28 -9.10 5.10
C GLY A 154 19.87 -10.49 4.81
N ALA A 155 19.03 -11.52 4.82
CA ALA A 155 19.44 -12.88 4.44
C ALA A 155 19.89 -12.97 2.97
N ALA A 156 19.23 -12.25 2.05
CA ALA A 156 19.61 -12.25 0.63
C ALA A 156 20.93 -11.48 0.37
N LEU A 157 21.17 -10.38 1.10
CA LEU A 157 22.32 -9.51 0.90
C LEU A 157 23.58 -9.98 1.64
N SER A 158 23.45 -10.75 2.72
CA SER A 158 24.60 -11.28 3.49
C SER A 158 25.55 -12.15 2.66
N HIS A 159 25.06 -12.72 1.55
CA HIS A 159 25.85 -13.53 0.60
C HIS A 159 26.50 -12.75 -0.53
N LEU A 160 26.18 -11.45 -0.67
CA LEU A 160 26.79 -10.60 -1.72
C LEU A 160 28.03 -9.84 -1.24
N GLY A 161 28.35 -9.92 0.06
CA GLY A 161 29.47 -9.21 0.70
C GLY A 161 30.64 -10.11 1.13
N SER A 162 30.66 -11.38 0.70
CA SER A 162 31.77 -12.33 0.95
C SER A 162 32.49 -12.71 -0.38
#